data_17397091b4d4aa771957a58d8a01d050
#
_entry.id   17397091b4d4aa771957a58d8a01d050
#
_cell.length_a   1.000
_cell.length_b   1.000
_cell.length_c   1.000
_cell.angle_alpha   90.00
_cell.angle_beta   90.00
_cell.angle_gamma   90.00
#
_symmetry.space_group_name_H-M   'P 1'
#
loop_
_entity.id
_entity.type
_entity.pdbx_description
1 polymer ?
#
loop_
_entity_poly.entity_id
_entity_poly.type
_entity_poly.pdbx_seq_one_letter_code
_entity_poly.pdbx_strand_id
1 'polypeptide(L)'
;MTTPLLEARSIAKVYDMHRGLFAKATGIRAVDDVSLRLERGDTLGIVGESGSGKSTTGRVVLGLEPASSGEVLFEGKTMAPSVSPDWRRLRMRMQMIYQDPLGALDRRLPVAAQVREPLDIHGLGTIAERDARVSELLQAVGLSAGVTQRFPHELSGGQRQRVVLARALVSKPDLLVCDEPVSALDVSIQAQVVNLLSDLQAELGLTMVFISHDLRVVRQISRRIAVMYLGRIVEEGDADDLFVRPEHPYTRALVSAAPIPGRRMADRDMLQGEPPNPAQRPSGCSFHPRCPLAIARCRTDVPSLLSLGGNRLVACHVAAGSSPARSGASASGIAPAHAVEGLSP
;
A
#
# COMPACT_ATOMS: atom_id res chain seq x y z
N MET A 1 -13.76 16.87 11.49
CA MET A 1 -13.01 15.72 10.91
C MET A 1 -12.74 16.07 9.46
N THR A 2 -11.51 16.01 9.03
CA THR A 2 -11.13 16.25 7.62
C THR A 2 -11.61 15.09 6.75
N THR A 3 -12.08 15.39 5.54
CA THR A 3 -12.45 14.35 4.56
C THR A 3 -11.17 13.68 4.06
N PRO A 4 -11.04 12.34 4.13
CA PRO A 4 -9.87 11.64 3.62
C PRO A 4 -9.74 11.85 2.10
N LEU A 5 -8.50 11.79 1.59
CA LEU A 5 -8.27 11.84 0.16
C LEU A 5 -8.80 10.58 -0.53
N LEU A 6 -8.51 9.41 0.05
CA LEU A 6 -8.95 8.11 -0.43
C LEU A 6 -9.58 7.31 0.70
N GLU A 7 -10.74 6.73 0.44
CA GLU A 7 -11.40 5.78 1.33
C GLU A 7 -11.94 4.61 0.53
N ALA A 8 -11.55 3.40 0.90
CA ALA A 8 -12.14 2.16 0.41
C ALA A 8 -12.93 1.52 1.54
N ARG A 9 -14.18 1.13 1.29
CA ARG A 9 -15.09 0.54 2.26
C ARG A 9 -15.49 -0.85 1.84
N SER A 10 -15.04 -1.85 2.59
CA SER A 10 -15.36 -3.27 2.42
C SER A 10 -15.27 -3.73 0.96
N ILE A 11 -14.21 -3.29 0.25
CA ILE A 11 -14.03 -3.67 -1.15
C ILE A 11 -13.71 -5.15 -1.28
N ALA A 12 -14.31 -5.77 -2.30
CA ALA A 12 -13.95 -7.11 -2.74
C ALA A 12 -13.72 -7.14 -4.25
N LYS A 13 -12.83 -8.03 -4.68
CA LYS A 13 -12.59 -8.31 -6.10
C LYS A 13 -12.54 -9.80 -6.34
N VAL A 14 -13.45 -10.28 -7.19
CA VAL A 14 -13.54 -11.67 -7.60
C VAL A 14 -13.24 -11.73 -9.10
N TYR A 15 -12.35 -12.63 -9.48
CA TYR A 15 -12.08 -12.98 -10.88
C TYR A 15 -12.74 -14.30 -11.20
N ASP A 16 -13.61 -14.33 -12.21
CA ASP A 16 -14.25 -15.54 -12.67
C ASP A 16 -13.30 -16.34 -13.57
N MET A 17 -12.98 -17.54 -13.15
CA MET A 17 -12.20 -18.49 -13.96
C MET A 17 -13.14 -19.43 -14.72
N HIS A 18 -13.31 -19.21 -16.01
CA HIS A 18 -14.01 -20.14 -16.88
C HIS A 18 -13.06 -21.29 -17.29
N ARG A 19 -13.22 -22.45 -16.69
CA ARG A 19 -12.49 -23.68 -17.08
C ARG A 19 -13.29 -24.50 -18.10
N GLY A 20 -13.58 -23.95 -19.30
CA GLY A 20 -14.30 -24.64 -20.38
C GLY A 20 -15.81 -24.47 -20.35
N LEU A 21 -16.49 -24.87 -21.45
CA LEU A 21 -17.93 -24.63 -21.72
C LEU A 21 -18.90 -25.25 -20.70
N PHE A 22 -18.48 -26.24 -19.92
CA PHE A 22 -19.30 -27.01 -18.98
C PHE A 22 -18.77 -27.00 -17.54
N ALA A 23 -17.67 -26.29 -17.24
CA ALA A 23 -17.12 -26.24 -15.89
C ALA A 23 -17.80 -25.15 -15.06
N LYS A 24 -18.15 -25.47 -13.81
CA LYS A 24 -18.64 -24.49 -12.85
C LYS A 24 -17.60 -23.36 -12.71
N ALA A 25 -17.99 -22.12 -12.93
CA ALA A 25 -17.12 -20.95 -12.73
C ALA A 25 -16.58 -20.96 -11.29
N THR A 26 -15.27 -21.06 -11.14
CA THR A 26 -14.62 -20.95 -9.83
C THR A 26 -14.09 -19.52 -9.70
N GLY A 27 -14.72 -18.72 -8.84
CA GLY A 27 -14.27 -17.34 -8.60
C GLY A 27 -13.04 -17.32 -7.70
N ILE A 28 -11.97 -16.64 -8.14
CA ILE A 28 -10.83 -16.32 -7.28
C ILE A 28 -11.10 -14.97 -6.61
N ARG A 29 -11.28 -14.98 -5.31
CA ARG A 29 -11.46 -13.78 -4.52
C ARG A 29 -10.09 -13.18 -4.17
N ALA A 30 -9.58 -12.31 -5.03
CA ALA A 30 -8.26 -11.68 -4.87
C ALA A 30 -8.25 -10.61 -3.79
N VAL A 31 -9.36 -9.89 -3.60
CA VAL A 31 -9.58 -8.93 -2.51
C VAL A 31 -10.88 -9.31 -1.82
N ASP A 32 -10.92 -9.28 -0.50
CA ASP A 32 -12.02 -9.79 0.31
C ASP A 32 -12.19 -8.94 1.58
N ASP A 33 -13.19 -8.07 1.58
CA ASP A 33 -13.54 -7.19 2.70
C ASP A 33 -12.37 -6.30 3.17
N VAL A 34 -11.75 -5.59 2.23
CA VAL A 34 -10.65 -4.67 2.53
C VAL A 34 -11.21 -3.25 2.67
N SER A 35 -10.88 -2.60 3.80
CA SER A 35 -11.16 -1.19 4.04
C SER A 35 -9.86 -0.45 4.29
N LEU A 36 -9.67 0.69 3.61
CA LEU A 36 -8.48 1.53 3.71
C LEU A 36 -8.89 2.99 3.81
N ARG A 37 -8.12 3.78 4.52
CA ARG A 37 -8.30 5.23 4.62
C ARG A 37 -6.96 5.95 4.58
N LEU A 38 -6.83 6.95 3.68
CA LEU A 38 -5.65 7.78 3.55
C LEU A 38 -6.05 9.26 3.64
N GLU A 39 -5.39 9.97 4.54
CA GLU A 39 -5.44 11.43 4.60
C GLU A 39 -4.47 12.02 3.57
N ARG A 40 -4.63 13.30 3.24
CA ARG A 40 -3.69 14.00 2.33
C ARG A 40 -2.27 14.01 2.92
N GLY A 41 -1.28 13.74 2.07
CA GLY A 41 0.13 13.67 2.46
C GLY A 41 0.51 12.43 3.28
N ASP A 42 -0.42 11.46 3.48
CA ASP A 42 -0.15 10.22 4.20
C ASP A 42 0.45 9.16 3.26
N THR A 43 1.25 8.26 3.81
CA THR A 43 1.76 7.08 3.11
C THR A 43 1.32 5.81 3.82
N LEU A 44 0.51 4.99 3.14
CA LEU A 44 0.10 3.66 3.58
C LEU A 44 0.92 2.59 2.86
N GLY A 45 1.66 1.80 3.62
CA GLY A 45 2.32 0.60 3.12
C GLY A 45 1.37 -0.59 3.08
N ILE A 46 1.39 -1.36 2.01
CA ILE A 46 0.70 -2.66 1.93
C ILE A 46 1.73 -3.75 1.72
N VAL A 47 1.81 -4.69 2.67
CA VAL A 47 2.78 -5.79 2.63
C VAL A 47 2.09 -7.14 2.66
N GLY A 48 2.78 -8.17 2.17
CA GLY A 48 2.34 -9.57 2.19
C GLY A 48 3.03 -10.39 1.12
N GLU A 49 2.89 -11.72 1.19
CA GLU A 49 3.45 -12.64 0.19
C GLU A 49 2.88 -12.40 -1.21
N SER A 50 3.56 -12.92 -2.24
CA SER A 50 3.04 -12.91 -3.61
C SER A 50 1.66 -13.58 -3.66
N GLY A 51 0.73 -13.00 -4.45
CA GLY A 51 -0.64 -13.50 -4.53
C GLY A 51 -1.54 -13.14 -3.34
N SER A 52 -1.08 -12.33 -2.38
CA SER A 52 -1.94 -11.89 -1.26
C SER A 52 -3.02 -10.87 -1.62
N GLY A 53 -3.03 -10.33 -2.86
CA GLY A 53 -4.04 -9.39 -3.35
C GLY A 53 -3.63 -7.92 -3.37
N LYS A 54 -2.39 -7.58 -3.01
CA LYS A 54 -1.87 -6.19 -2.91
C LYS A 54 -2.04 -5.38 -4.20
N SER A 55 -1.50 -5.90 -5.30
CA SER A 55 -1.58 -5.24 -6.61
C SER A 55 -3.03 -5.07 -7.09
N THR A 56 -3.88 -6.06 -6.83
CA THR A 56 -5.31 -5.97 -7.12
C THR A 56 -5.97 -4.88 -6.28
N THR A 57 -5.64 -4.78 -4.99
CA THR A 57 -6.12 -3.69 -4.12
C THR A 57 -5.68 -2.33 -4.69
N GLY A 58 -4.41 -2.18 -5.07
CA GLY A 58 -3.91 -0.96 -5.70
C GLY A 58 -4.66 -0.56 -6.97
N ARG A 59 -4.99 -1.51 -7.85
CA ARG A 59 -5.76 -1.25 -9.07
C ARG A 59 -7.21 -0.88 -8.78
N VAL A 60 -7.84 -1.55 -7.81
CA VAL A 60 -9.23 -1.27 -7.42
C VAL A 60 -9.35 0.11 -6.80
N VAL A 61 -8.45 0.51 -5.90
CA VAL A 61 -8.50 1.84 -5.26
C VAL A 61 -8.23 3.00 -6.23
N LEU A 62 -7.55 2.73 -7.34
CA LEU A 62 -7.39 3.70 -8.45
C LEU A 62 -8.53 3.63 -9.47
N GLY A 63 -9.51 2.74 -9.31
CA GLY A 63 -10.56 2.51 -10.30
C GLY A 63 -10.05 2.02 -11.66
N LEU A 64 -8.85 1.41 -11.70
CA LEU A 64 -8.33 0.70 -12.87
C LEU A 64 -9.09 -0.59 -13.13
N GLU A 65 -9.53 -1.21 -12.03
CA GLU A 65 -10.40 -2.37 -12.03
C GLU A 65 -11.63 -2.07 -11.16
N PRO A 66 -12.84 -2.40 -11.60
CA PRO A 66 -14.03 -2.23 -10.78
C PRO A 66 -13.99 -3.22 -9.60
N ALA A 67 -14.40 -2.77 -8.42
CA ALA A 67 -14.69 -3.65 -7.30
C ALA A 67 -15.88 -4.55 -7.66
N SER A 68 -15.88 -5.79 -7.17
CA SER A 68 -17.04 -6.70 -7.26
C SER A 68 -18.11 -6.36 -6.22
N SER A 69 -17.69 -5.80 -5.07
CA SER A 69 -18.56 -5.22 -4.03
C SER A 69 -17.79 -4.21 -3.20
N GLY A 70 -18.51 -3.44 -2.39
CA GLY A 70 -17.96 -2.31 -1.66
C GLY A 70 -17.85 -1.06 -2.52
N GLU A 71 -17.24 -0.01 -1.98
CA GLU A 71 -17.09 1.26 -2.67
C GLU A 71 -15.72 1.89 -2.43
N VAL A 72 -15.28 2.70 -3.38
CA VAL A 72 -14.08 3.53 -3.25
C VAL A 72 -14.50 4.99 -3.41
N LEU A 73 -14.09 5.83 -2.47
CA LEU A 73 -14.36 7.26 -2.48
C LEU A 73 -13.04 8.03 -2.62
N PHE A 74 -13.07 9.05 -3.46
CA PHE A 74 -12.00 10.04 -3.58
C PHE A 74 -12.55 11.40 -3.15
N GLU A 75 -11.96 12.02 -2.13
CA GLU A 75 -12.46 13.25 -1.50
C GLU A 75 -13.95 13.15 -1.09
N GLY A 76 -14.35 12.00 -0.55
CA GLY A 76 -15.70 11.73 -0.10
C GLY A 76 -16.72 11.46 -1.22
N LYS A 77 -16.32 11.46 -2.50
CA LYS A 77 -17.17 11.16 -3.65
C LYS A 77 -16.90 9.75 -4.15
N THR A 78 -17.94 8.93 -4.29
CA THR A 78 -17.83 7.57 -4.83
C THR A 78 -17.24 7.61 -6.24
N MET A 79 -16.21 6.82 -6.47
CA MET A 79 -15.59 6.67 -7.76
C MET A 79 -16.38 5.67 -8.62
N ALA A 80 -16.88 6.15 -9.75
CA ALA A 80 -17.53 5.33 -10.76
C ALA A 80 -16.72 5.39 -12.06
N PRO A 81 -15.88 4.38 -12.36
CA PRO A 81 -15.11 4.34 -13.60
C PRO A 81 -16.01 4.49 -14.82
N SER A 82 -15.69 5.45 -15.67
CA SER A 82 -16.49 5.78 -16.85
C SER A 82 -15.62 6.41 -17.94
N VAL A 83 -16.20 6.68 -19.11
CA VAL A 83 -15.52 7.41 -20.20
C VAL A 83 -15.76 8.93 -20.13
N SER A 84 -16.33 9.43 -19.03
CA SER A 84 -16.69 10.84 -18.88
C SER A 84 -15.48 11.77 -18.79
N PRO A 85 -15.61 13.07 -19.14
CA PRO A 85 -14.56 14.06 -18.94
C PRO A 85 -14.15 14.20 -17.47
N ASP A 86 -15.09 14.03 -16.52
CA ASP A 86 -14.80 14.08 -15.09
C ASP A 86 -13.93 12.92 -14.65
N TRP A 87 -14.19 11.72 -15.13
CA TRP A 87 -13.33 10.57 -14.89
C TRP A 87 -11.92 10.77 -15.45
N ARG A 88 -11.80 11.32 -16.66
CA ARG A 88 -10.51 11.65 -17.26
C ARG A 88 -9.73 12.66 -16.40
N ARG A 89 -10.40 13.71 -15.86
CA ARG A 89 -9.77 14.66 -14.93
C ARG A 89 -9.33 14.01 -13.63
N LEU A 90 -10.16 13.10 -13.09
CA LEU A 90 -9.83 12.37 -11.87
C LEU A 90 -8.61 11.46 -12.08
N ARG A 91 -8.51 10.79 -13.21
CA ARG A 91 -7.37 9.95 -13.58
C ARG A 91 -6.04 10.70 -13.62
N MET A 92 -6.04 11.95 -13.98
CA MET A 92 -4.85 12.81 -13.93
C MET A 92 -4.34 13.02 -12.50
N ARG A 93 -5.26 13.07 -11.53
CA ARG A 93 -4.96 13.26 -10.10
C ARG A 93 -4.51 11.98 -9.40
N MET A 94 -4.69 10.83 -10.04
CA MET A 94 -4.37 9.51 -9.51
C MET A 94 -3.46 8.77 -10.48
N GLN A 95 -2.27 8.40 -10.06
CA GLN A 95 -1.28 7.73 -10.91
C GLN A 95 -0.82 6.42 -10.30
N MET A 96 -0.30 5.53 -11.16
CA MET A 96 0.24 4.23 -10.75
C MET A 96 1.64 4.01 -11.33
N ILE A 97 2.53 3.54 -10.48
CA ILE A 97 3.80 2.95 -10.89
C ILE A 97 3.65 1.44 -10.83
N TYR A 98 3.87 0.79 -11.96
CA TYR A 98 3.75 -0.66 -12.11
C TYR A 98 5.06 -1.37 -11.74
N GLN A 99 4.95 -2.64 -11.40
CA GLN A 99 6.06 -3.51 -10.99
C GLN A 99 7.14 -3.64 -12.07
N ASP A 100 6.77 -3.66 -13.36
CA ASP A 100 7.71 -3.77 -14.48
C ASP A 100 7.94 -2.41 -15.16
N PRO A 101 9.09 -1.75 -14.92
CA PRO A 101 9.41 -0.49 -15.58
C PRO A 101 9.66 -0.66 -17.09
N LEU A 102 10.03 -1.86 -17.58
CA LEU A 102 10.21 -2.12 -18.99
C LEU A 102 8.87 -2.21 -19.74
N GLY A 103 7.88 -2.83 -19.12
CA GLY A 103 6.53 -2.89 -19.66
C GLY A 103 5.79 -1.55 -19.59
N ALA A 104 6.24 -0.63 -18.74
CA ALA A 104 5.65 0.70 -18.60
C ALA A 104 6.14 1.71 -19.65
N LEU A 105 7.25 1.44 -20.33
CA LEU A 105 7.88 2.36 -21.30
C LEU A 105 7.84 1.78 -22.73
N ASP A 106 7.47 2.62 -23.71
CA ASP A 106 7.56 2.26 -25.15
C ASP A 106 9.01 2.36 -25.61
N ARG A 107 9.58 1.24 -26.04
CA ARG A 107 10.98 1.15 -26.53
C ARG A 107 11.27 1.99 -27.78
N ARG A 108 10.24 2.44 -28.49
CA ARG A 108 10.33 3.19 -29.75
C ARG A 108 10.29 4.70 -29.53
N LEU A 109 9.96 5.16 -28.33
CA LEU A 109 9.83 6.58 -28.01
C LEU A 109 10.98 7.04 -27.11
N PRO A 110 11.53 8.25 -27.35
CA PRO A 110 12.54 8.83 -26.46
C PRO A 110 11.95 9.18 -25.10
N VAL A 111 12.79 9.23 -24.09
CA VAL A 111 12.42 9.50 -22.68
C VAL A 111 11.56 10.75 -22.53
N ALA A 112 11.97 11.87 -23.15
CA ALA A 112 11.23 13.12 -23.02
C ALA A 112 9.80 13.03 -23.54
N ALA A 113 9.57 12.34 -24.66
CA ALA A 113 8.24 12.15 -25.23
C ALA A 113 7.34 11.35 -24.28
N GLN A 114 7.88 10.31 -23.64
CA GLN A 114 7.13 9.46 -22.74
C GLN A 114 6.78 10.16 -21.42
N VAL A 115 7.72 10.94 -20.86
CA VAL A 115 7.46 11.74 -19.65
C VAL A 115 6.45 12.85 -19.95
N ARG A 116 6.47 13.43 -21.15
CA ARG A 116 5.54 14.48 -21.58
C ARG A 116 4.13 13.96 -21.89
N GLU A 117 4.00 12.70 -22.27
CA GLU A 117 2.74 12.11 -22.75
C GLU A 117 1.50 12.42 -21.87
N PRO A 118 1.54 12.33 -20.52
CA PRO A 118 0.39 12.69 -19.71
C PRO A 118 -0.03 14.17 -19.88
N LEU A 119 0.91 15.08 -20.05
CA LEU A 119 0.63 16.50 -20.29
C LEU A 119 -0.01 16.71 -21.68
N ASP A 120 0.45 15.97 -22.68
CA ASP A 120 -0.09 16.03 -24.05
C ASP A 120 -1.53 15.48 -24.10
N ILE A 121 -1.79 14.34 -23.45
CA ILE A 121 -3.12 13.70 -23.39
C ILE A 121 -4.15 14.60 -22.71
N HIS A 122 -3.75 15.29 -21.65
CA HIS A 122 -4.64 16.17 -20.89
C HIS A 122 -4.63 17.63 -21.34
N GLY A 123 -3.82 17.99 -22.34
CA GLY A 123 -3.75 19.35 -22.87
C GLY A 123 -3.23 20.39 -21.86
N LEU A 124 -2.31 20.03 -20.97
CA LEU A 124 -1.84 20.88 -19.87
C LEU A 124 -0.68 21.79 -20.32
N GLY A 125 -0.94 23.07 -20.40
CA GLY A 125 0.06 24.09 -20.77
C GLY A 125 0.44 24.10 -22.25
N THR A 126 1.35 25.00 -22.62
CA THR A 126 1.95 25.09 -23.97
C THR A 126 3.04 24.04 -24.14
N ILE A 127 3.51 23.81 -25.38
CA ILE A 127 4.61 22.87 -25.67
C ILE A 127 5.87 23.26 -24.88
N ALA A 128 6.22 24.53 -24.83
CA ALA A 128 7.40 25.03 -24.12
C ALA A 128 7.30 24.77 -22.59
N GLU A 129 6.13 24.99 -22.00
CA GLU A 129 5.89 24.72 -20.57
C GLU A 129 5.96 23.20 -20.27
N ARG A 130 5.45 22.36 -21.17
CA ARG A 130 5.55 20.89 -21.03
C ARG A 130 6.99 20.43 -21.08
N ASP A 131 7.78 20.93 -22.03
CA ASP A 131 9.19 20.55 -22.19
C ASP A 131 10.02 21.05 -21.00
N ALA A 132 9.75 22.26 -20.48
CA ALA A 132 10.36 22.76 -19.26
C ALA A 132 10.04 21.86 -18.06
N ARG A 133 8.76 21.49 -17.90
CA ARG A 133 8.30 20.60 -16.81
C ARG A 133 8.92 19.21 -16.87
N VAL A 134 9.07 18.64 -18.07
CA VAL A 134 9.77 17.35 -18.28
C VAL A 134 11.22 17.47 -17.84
N SER A 135 11.93 18.52 -18.25
CA SER A 135 13.33 18.74 -17.89
C SER A 135 13.51 18.89 -16.38
N GLU A 136 12.66 19.70 -15.73
CA GLU A 136 12.63 19.88 -14.29
C GLU A 136 12.47 18.55 -13.54
N LEU A 137 11.49 17.72 -13.94
CA LEU A 137 11.23 16.45 -13.29
C LEU A 137 12.32 15.41 -13.53
N LEU A 138 12.87 15.32 -14.74
CA LEU A 138 14.00 14.45 -15.00
C LEU A 138 15.20 14.81 -14.12
N GLN A 139 15.44 16.08 -13.90
CA GLN A 139 16.47 16.56 -12.99
C GLN A 139 16.13 16.24 -11.52
N ALA A 140 14.86 16.47 -11.07
CA ALA A 140 14.41 16.16 -9.73
C ALA A 140 14.54 14.66 -9.39
N VAL A 141 14.33 13.75 -10.37
CA VAL A 141 14.58 12.32 -10.18
C VAL A 141 16.06 11.94 -10.37
N GLY A 142 16.97 12.90 -10.47
CA GLY A 142 18.41 12.69 -10.54
C GLY A 142 18.90 12.15 -11.88
N LEU A 143 18.22 12.50 -12.99
CA LEU A 143 18.63 12.18 -14.36
C LEU A 143 19.23 13.42 -15.03
N SER A 144 20.33 13.24 -15.75
CA SER A 144 20.98 14.32 -16.50
C SER A 144 20.18 14.72 -17.75
N ALA A 145 20.33 15.97 -18.20
CA ALA A 145 19.66 16.47 -19.40
C ALA A 145 19.91 15.59 -20.67
N GLY A 146 21.06 14.93 -20.77
CA GLY A 146 21.38 14.04 -21.88
C GLY A 146 20.50 12.79 -22.00
N VAL A 147 19.66 12.50 -20.99
CA VAL A 147 18.74 11.35 -21.00
C VAL A 147 17.49 11.64 -21.83
N THR A 148 17.12 12.89 -22.05
CA THR A 148 15.88 13.30 -22.73
C THR A 148 15.69 12.67 -24.10
N GLN A 149 16.78 12.54 -24.87
CA GLN A 149 16.78 12.00 -26.23
C GLN A 149 17.09 10.50 -26.31
N ARG A 150 17.43 9.87 -25.16
CA ARG A 150 17.70 8.44 -25.12
C ARG A 150 16.41 7.63 -25.14
N PHE A 151 16.55 6.38 -25.58
CA PHE A 151 15.48 5.40 -25.57
C PHE A 151 15.58 4.49 -24.34
N PRO A 152 14.49 3.85 -23.90
CA PRO A 152 14.49 2.99 -22.72
C PRO A 152 15.54 1.87 -22.72
N HIS A 153 15.88 1.32 -23.88
CA HIS A 153 16.89 0.27 -24.00
C HIS A 153 18.33 0.74 -23.78
N GLU A 154 18.57 2.06 -23.83
CA GLU A 154 19.88 2.69 -23.59
C GLU A 154 20.10 3.06 -22.11
N LEU A 155 19.11 2.77 -21.24
CA LEU A 155 19.11 3.13 -19.84
C LEU A 155 19.36 1.92 -18.95
N SER A 156 20.01 2.13 -17.80
CA SER A 156 20.06 1.13 -16.73
C SER A 156 18.68 0.91 -16.07
N GLY A 157 18.50 -0.19 -15.33
CA GLY A 157 17.26 -0.50 -14.62
C GLY A 157 16.82 0.65 -13.69
N GLY A 158 17.75 1.18 -12.89
CA GLY A 158 17.47 2.31 -12.00
C GLY A 158 17.14 3.61 -12.74
N GLN A 159 17.77 3.87 -13.90
CA GLN A 159 17.42 5.02 -14.73
C GLN A 159 16.01 4.89 -15.33
N ARG A 160 15.63 3.70 -15.81
CA ARG A 160 14.26 3.44 -16.30
C ARG A 160 13.23 3.67 -15.19
N GLN A 161 13.50 3.19 -13.99
CA GLN A 161 12.61 3.40 -12.83
C GLN A 161 12.41 4.89 -12.53
N ARG A 162 13.49 5.69 -12.59
CA ARG A 162 13.42 7.14 -12.43
C ARG A 162 12.64 7.84 -13.54
N VAL A 163 12.70 7.34 -14.78
CA VAL A 163 11.86 7.82 -15.89
C VAL A 163 10.38 7.53 -15.64
N VAL A 164 10.05 6.31 -15.20
CA VAL A 164 8.66 5.94 -14.83
C VAL A 164 8.14 6.82 -13.70
N LEU A 165 8.98 7.11 -12.69
CA LEU A 165 8.66 8.05 -11.61
C LEU A 165 8.36 9.45 -12.17
N ALA A 166 9.23 10.00 -13.02
CA ALA A 166 9.03 11.32 -13.62
C ALA A 166 7.72 11.35 -14.43
N ARG A 167 7.44 10.31 -15.24
CA ARG A 167 6.19 10.20 -16.00
C ARG A 167 4.95 10.20 -15.10
N ALA A 168 4.98 9.47 -13.98
CA ALA A 168 3.86 9.42 -13.04
C ALA A 168 3.63 10.77 -12.33
N LEU A 169 4.70 11.52 -12.05
CA LEU A 169 4.64 12.77 -11.30
C LEU A 169 4.44 14.02 -12.16
N VAL A 170 4.57 13.91 -13.49
CA VAL A 170 4.52 15.08 -14.39
C VAL A 170 3.18 15.82 -14.33
N SER A 171 2.08 15.10 -14.11
CA SER A 171 0.72 15.66 -13.95
C SER A 171 0.43 16.23 -12.58
N LYS A 172 1.38 16.19 -11.63
CA LYS A 172 1.19 16.58 -10.22
C LYS A 172 0.01 15.86 -9.57
N PRO A 173 0.04 14.52 -9.47
CA PRO A 173 -1.07 13.76 -8.91
C PRO A 173 -1.23 14.04 -7.40
N ASP A 174 -2.47 13.93 -6.89
CA ASP A 174 -2.74 13.94 -5.44
C ASP A 174 -2.46 12.58 -4.80
N LEU A 175 -2.66 11.48 -5.58
CA LEU A 175 -2.49 10.11 -5.14
C LEU A 175 -1.57 9.33 -6.08
N LEU A 176 -0.58 8.67 -5.52
CA LEU A 176 0.31 7.76 -6.22
C LEU A 176 0.23 6.36 -5.60
N VAL A 177 -0.07 5.35 -6.42
CA VAL A 177 0.05 3.95 -6.03
C VAL A 177 1.33 3.37 -6.64
N CYS A 178 2.25 2.92 -5.80
CA CYS A 178 3.49 2.28 -6.20
C CYS A 178 3.37 0.76 -6.00
N ASP A 179 3.22 0.01 -7.08
CA ASP A 179 3.11 -1.45 -7.05
C ASP A 179 4.48 -2.08 -7.26
N GLU A 180 5.12 -2.51 -6.17
CA GLU A 180 6.46 -3.09 -6.14
C GLU A 180 7.53 -2.30 -6.93
N PRO A 181 7.66 -0.99 -6.71
CA PRO A 181 8.43 -0.11 -7.60
C PRO A 181 9.94 -0.39 -7.59
N VAL A 182 10.43 -1.23 -6.70
CA VAL A 182 11.87 -1.51 -6.53
C VAL A 182 12.22 -3.01 -6.57
N SER A 183 11.25 -3.89 -6.79
CA SER A 183 11.43 -5.35 -6.69
C SER A 183 12.45 -5.95 -7.68
N ALA A 184 12.63 -5.32 -8.85
CA ALA A 184 13.53 -5.77 -9.90
C ALA A 184 14.93 -5.09 -9.86
N LEU A 185 15.24 -4.35 -8.80
CA LEU A 185 16.48 -3.57 -8.67
C LEU A 185 17.42 -4.17 -7.62
N ASP A 186 18.71 -3.95 -7.80
CA ASP A 186 19.72 -4.28 -6.78
C ASP A 186 19.50 -3.49 -5.49
N VAL A 187 19.88 -4.06 -4.34
CA VAL A 187 19.63 -3.49 -3.00
C VAL A 187 20.12 -2.04 -2.86
N SER A 188 21.27 -1.70 -3.43
CA SER A 188 21.81 -0.33 -3.38
C SER A 188 20.95 0.65 -4.20
N ILE A 189 20.45 0.23 -5.35
CA ILE A 189 19.58 1.04 -6.22
C ILE A 189 18.18 1.14 -5.60
N GLN A 190 17.67 0.07 -4.98
CA GLN A 190 16.41 0.11 -4.22
C GLN A 190 16.43 1.23 -3.18
N ALA A 191 17.48 1.28 -2.34
CA ALA A 191 17.60 2.31 -1.30
C ALA A 191 17.58 3.73 -1.89
N GLN A 192 18.28 3.95 -3.02
CA GLN A 192 18.28 5.25 -3.70
C GLN A 192 16.90 5.65 -4.22
N VAL A 193 16.13 4.71 -4.82
CA VAL A 193 14.78 4.97 -5.34
C VAL A 193 13.79 5.22 -4.21
N VAL A 194 13.90 4.47 -3.09
CA VAL A 194 13.04 4.66 -1.91
C VAL A 194 13.30 6.01 -1.26
N ASN A 195 14.56 6.42 -1.08
CA ASN A 195 14.90 7.74 -0.56
C ASN A 195 14.36 8.84 -1.48
N LEU A 196 14.58 8.73 -2.79
CA LEU A 196 14.04 9.68 -3.77
C LEU A 196 12.51 9.79 -3.68
N LEU A 197 11.79 8.66 -3.56
CA LEU A 197 10.33 8.67 -3.38
C LEU A 197 9.92 9.35 -2.09
N SER A 198 10.64 9.12 -0.99
CA SER A 198 10.40 9.76 0.30
C SER A 198 10.61 11.28 0.23
N ASP A 199 11.70 11.72 -0.41
CA ASP A 199 12.00 13.14 -0.59
C ASP A 199 10.92 13.83 -1.44
N LEU A 200 10.54 13.23 -2.57
CA LEU A 200 9.48 13.74 -3.45
C LEU A 200 8.10 13.74 -2.76
N GLN A 201 7.82 12.74 -1.92
CA GLN A 201 6.59 12.67 -1.14
C GLN A 201 6.50 13.86 -0.16
N ALA A 202 7.59 14.14 0.55
CA ALA A 202 7.65 15.26 1.50
C ALA A 202 7.60 16.62 0.79
N GLU A 203 8.34 16.80 -0.31
CA GLU A 203 8.40 18.04 -1.07
C GLU A 203 7.07 18.39 -1.75
N LEU A 204 6.42 17.40 -2.36
CA LEU A 204 5.18 17.59 -3.14
C LEU A 204 3.90 17.42 -2.29
N GLY A 205 4.00 17.03 -1.02
CA GLY A 205 2.83 16.70 -0.19
C GLY A 205 2.00 15.54 -0.75
N LEU A 206 2.66 14.59 -1.41
CA LEU A 206 2.04 13.49 -2.16
C LEU A 206 1.42 12.48 -1.21
N THR A 207 0.17 12.07 -1.46
CA THR A 207 -0.44 10.93 -0.78
C THR A 207 -0.07 9.65 -1.51
N MET A 208 0.34 8.60 -0.77
CA MET A 208 0.89 7.42 -1.42
C MET A 208 0.39 6.10 -0.82
N VAL A 209 0.11 5.13 -1.70
CA VAL A 209 0.00 3.72 -1.34
C VAL A 209 1.24 3.01 -1.85
N PHE A 210 2.04 2.47 -0.95
CA PHE A 210 3.29 1.79 -1.29
C PHE A 210 3.18 0.29 -1.08
N ILE A 211 3.17 -0.48 -2.16
CA ILE A 211 3.02 -1.94 -2.15
C ILE A 211 4.39 -2.59 -2.31
N SER A 212 4.74 -3.50 -1.41
CA SER A 212 5.94 -4.32 -1.50
C SER A 212 5.78 -5.65 -0.75
N HIS A 213 6.60 -6.61 -1.07
CA HIS A 213 6.77 -7.83 -0.27
C HIS A 213 7.87 -7.67 0.80
N ASP A 214 8.71 -6.63 0.72
CA ASP A 214 9.76 -6.35 1.72
C ASP A 214 9.27 -5.34 2.77
N LEU A 215 8.99 -5.85 3.97
CA LEU A 215 8.48 -5.07 5.10
C LEU A 215 9.44 -3.95 5.53
N ARG A 216 10.77 -4.11 5.33
CA ARG A 216 11.78 -3.09 5.70
C ARG A 216 11.68 -1.87 4.78
N VAL A 217 11.53 -2.13 3.48
CA VAL A 217 11.36 -1.06 2.49
C VAL A 217 10.09 -0.27 2.79
N VAL A 218 9.00 -0.98 3.09
CA VAL A 218 7.72 -0.34 3.43
C VAL A 218 7.81 0.45 4.73
N ARG A 219 8.46 -0.07 5.77
CA ARG A 219 8.68 0.65 7.03
C ARG A 219 9.41 1.97 6.84
N GLN A 220 10.39 2.02 5.92
CA GLN A 220 11.20 3.21 5.68
C GLN A 220 10.38 4.38 5.09
N ILE A 221 9.38 4.07 4.24
CA ILE A 221 8.65 5.10 3.48
C ILE A 221 7.22 5.34 4.00
N SER A 222 6.68 4.41 4.80
CA SER A 222 5.27 4.44 5.19
C SER A 222 5.10 4.82 6.65
N ARG A 223 4.10 5.66 6.92
CA ARG A 223 3.69 5.97 8.29
C ARG A 223 2.87 4.85 8.91
N ARG A 224 1.97 4.25 8.13
CA ARG A 224 1.14 3.10 8.53
C ARG A 224 1.36 1.95 7.57
N ILE A 225 1.21 0.73 8.10
CA ILE A 225 1.33 -0.50 7.31
C ILE A 225 0.08 -1.34 7.50
N ALA A 226 -0.48 -1.82 6.37
CA ALA A 226 -1.50 -2.86 6.32
C ALA A 226 -0.86 -4.16 5.83
N VAL A 227 -0.92 -5.21 6.64
CA VAL A 227 -0.43 -6.55 6.29
C VAL A 227 -1.55 -7.35 5.66
N MET A 228 -1.32 -7.83 4.46
CA MET A 228 -2.33 -8.50 3.65
C MET A 228 -2.01 -9.98 3.45
N TYR A 229 -2.98 -10.86 3.72
CA TYR A 229 -2.88 -12.30 3.52
C TYR A 229 -4.14 -12.83 2.84
N LEU A 230 -3.98 -13.53 1.70
CA LEU A 230 -5.08 -14.11 0.92
C LEU A 230 -6.28 -13.16 0.75
N GLY A 231 -6.03 -11.93 0.31
CA GLY A 231 -7.05 -10.94 0.00
C GLY A 231 -7.60 -10.15 1.18
N ARG A 232 -7.18 -10.40 2.42
CA ARG A 232 -7.66 -9.72 3.63
C ARG A 232 -6.54 -8.99 4.35
N ILE A 233 -6.86 -7.86 4.99
CA ILE A 233 -5.97 -7.24 5.97
C ILE A 233 -6.03 -8.07 7.24
N VAL A 234 -4.87 -8.53 7.70
CA VAL A 234 -4.74 -9.34 8.93
C VAL A 234 -4.21 -8.51 10.10
N GLU A 235 -3.47 -7.46 9.81
CA GLU A 235 -2.99 -6.50 10.80
C GLU A 235 -2.75 -5.14 10.14
N GLU A 236 -3.08 -4.05 10.83
CA GLU A 236 -2.78 -2.68 10.43
C GLU A 236 -2.32 -1.88 11.65
N GLY A 237 -1.37 -0.97 11.46
CA GLY A 237 -0.88 -0.11 12.52
C GLY A 237 0.21 0.84 12.06
N ASP A 238 0.71 1.65 12.98
CA ASP A 238 1.89 2.48 12.75
C ASP A 238 3.09 1.60 12.40
N ALA A 239 3.90 2.01 11.42
CA ALA A 239 4.95 1.18 10.83
C ALA A 239 5.97 0.69 11.87
N ASP A 240 6.40 1.56 12.78
CA ASP A 240 7.37 1.22 13.82
C ASP A 240 6.77 0.28 14.88
N ASP A 241 5.54 0.55 15.33
CA ASP A 241 4.85 -0.28 16.31
C ASP A 241 4.60 -1.70 15.78
N LEU A 242 4.18 -1.81 14.52
CA LEU A 242 3.94 -3.09 13.87
C LEU A 242 5.23 -3.91 13.74
N PHE A 243 6.35 -3.24 13.46
CA PHE A 243 7.65 -3.90 13.35
C PHE A 243 8.19 -4.35 14.71
N VAL A 244 8.00 -3.55 15.77
CA VAL A 244 8.52 -3.86 17.13
C VAL A 244 7.65 -4.87 17.85
N ARG A 245 6.33 -4.80 17.69
CA ARG A 245 5.35 -5.62 18.42
C ARG A 245 4.27 -6.15 17.48
N PRO A 246 4.60 -7.02 16.51
CA PRO A 246 3.61 -7.63 15.64
C PRO A 246 2.66 -8.53 16.45
N GLU A 247 1.36 -8.38 16.27
CA GLU A 247 0.34 -9.13 16.99
C GLU A 247 -0.14 -10.37 16.22
N HIS A 248 -0.34 -10.24 14.92
CA HIS A 248 -0.75 -11.39 14.12
C HIS A 248 0.43 -12.34 13.87
N PRO A 249 0.29 -13.66 14.04
CA PRO A 249 1.37 -14.62 13.85
C PRO A 249 2.02 -14.56 12.45
N TYR A 250 1.26 -14.24 11.41
CA TYR A 250 1.79 -14.01 10.07
C TYR A 250 2.72 -12.77 10.02
N THR A 251 2.32 -11.68 10.65
CA THR A 251 3.15 -10.46 10.73
C THR A 251 4.44 -10.73 11.50
N ARG A 252 4.36 -11.47 12.60
CA ARG A 252 5.56 -11.90 13.37
C ARG A 252 6.54 -12.66 12.50
N ALA A 253 6.05 -13.59 11.70
CA ALA A 253 6.88 -14.37 10.79
C ALA A 253 7.48 -13.50 9.67
N LEU A 254 6.72 -12.54 9.09
CA LEU A 254 7.25 -11.59 8.10
C LEU A 254 8.36 -10.70 8.70
N VAL A 255 8.15 -10.16 9.90
CA VAL A 255 9.16 -9.36 10.61
C VAL A 255 10.40 -10.20 10.93
N SER A 256 10.21 -11.45 11.38
CA SER A 256 11.30 -12.37 11.71
C SER A 256 12.12 -12.80 10.49
N ALA A 257 11.47 -12.95 9.32
CA ALA A 257 12.13 -13.27 8.06
C ALA A 257 13.00 -12.13 7.52
N ALA A 258 12.75 -10.89 7.94
CA ALA A 258 13.54 -9.74 7.53
C ALA A 258 14.99 -9.87 8.08
N PRO A 259 16.03 -9.77 7.23
CA PRO A 259 17.42 -9.83 7.69
C PRO A 259 17.74 -8.63 8.59
N ILE A 260 18.00 -8.89 9.87
CA ILE A 260 18.46 -7.87 10.83
C ILE A 260 19.95 -8.10 11.05
N PRO A 261 20.81 -7.06 10.88
CA PRO A 261 22.24 -7.19 11.19
C PRO A 261 22.43 -7.69 12.62
N GLY A 262 23.25 -8.75 12.81
CA GLY A 262 23.55 -9.33 14.14
C GLY A 262 22.58 -10.39 14.66
N ARG A 263 21.42 -10.62 14.03
CA ARG A 263 20.50 -11.70 14.42
C ARG A 263 20.84 -13.00 13.66
N ARG A 264 21.03 -14.10 14.40
CA ARG A 264 21.34 -15.41 13.81
C ARG A 264 20.12 -15.98 13.09
N MET A 265 20.34 -16.71 11.98
CA MET A 265 19.25 -17.35 11.21
C MET A 265 18.46 -18.39 12.04
N ALA A 266 19.08 -19.01 13.04
CA ALA A 266 18.43 -20.00 13.91
C ALA A 266 17.31 -19.43 14.81
N ASP A 267 17.31 -18.11 15.03
CA ASP A 267 16.32 -17.43 15.90
C ASP A 267 15.12 -16.86 15.09
N ARG A 268 14.95 -17.31 13.86
CA ARG A 268 13.88 -16.78 12.97
C ARG A 268 12.66 -17.70 13.02
N ASP A 269 11.50 -17.11 13.29
CA ASP A 269 10.20 -17.74 13.08
C ASP A 269 9.96 -17.87 11.57
N MET A 270 10.37 -18.99 10.98
CA MET A 270 10.18 -19.23 9.56
C MET A 270 8.73 -19.62 9.29
N LEU A 271 8.14 -18.97 8.27
CA LEU A 271 6.83 -19.40 7.74
C LEU A 271 6.94 -20.82 7.20
N GLN A 272 6.21 -21.74 7.84
CA GLN A 272 6.16 -23.13 7.39
C GLN A 272 5.12 -23.30 6.27
N GLY A 273 5.45 -24.10 5.27
CA GLY A 273 4.58 -24.47 4.16
C GLY A 273 4.36 -23.33 3.14
N GLU A 274 3.78 -23.69 2.01
CA GLU A 274 3.42 -22.77 0.94
C GLU A 274 2.10 -22.05 1.23
N PRO A 275 1.89 -20.82 0.71
CA PRO A 275 0.61 -20.16 0.77
C PRO A 275 -0.49 -21.02 0.15
N PRO A 276 -1.67 -21.16 0.78
CA PRO A 276 -2.78 -21.88 0.20
C PRO A 276 -3.19 -21.28 -1.15
N ASN A 277 -3.71 -22.14 -2.03
CA ASN A 277 -4.23 -21.71 -3.31
C ASN A 277 -5.40 -20.72 -3.10
N PRO A 278 -5.35 -19.49 -3.65
CA PRO A 278 -6.43 -18.52 -3.51
C PRO A 278 -7.80 -18.99 -4.01
N ALA A 279 -7.82 -19.95 -4.96
CA ALA A 279 -9.04 -20.58 -5.45
C ALA A 279 -9.63 -21.61 -4.47
N GLN A 280 -8.85 -22.09 -3.50
CA GLN A 280 -9.24 -23.06 -2.48
C GLN A 280 -8.90 -22.52 -1.09
N ARG A 281 -9.47 -21.37 -0.78
CA ARG A 281 -9.20 -20.69 0.48
C ARG A 281 -9.61 -21.57 1.67
N PRO A 282 -8.76 -21.68 2.71
CA PRO A 282 -9.12 -22.38 3.95
C PRO A 282 -10.37 -21.76 4.60
N SER A 283 -11.19 -22.58 5.23
CA SER A 283 -12.31 -22.12 6.07
C SER A 283 -11.79 -21.35 7.30
N GLY A 284 -12.61 -20.49 7.87
CA GLY A 284 -12.23 -19.71 9.05
C GLY A 284 -11.07 -18.74 8.79
N CYS A 285 -10.10 -18.66 9.71
CA CYS A 285 -8.89 -17.87 9.55
C CYS A 285 -8.05 -18.42 8.39
N SER A 286 -7.85 -17.64 7.33
CA SER A 286 -7.08 -18.08 6.15
C SER A 286 -5.65 -18.51 6.48
N PHE A 287 -5.07 -18.00 7.57
CA PHE A 287 -3.71 -18.35 7.99
C PHE A 287 -3.64 -19.60 8.88
N HIS A 288 -4.78 -20.17 9.35
CA HIS A 288 -4.77 -21.27 10.32
C HIS A 288 -3.94 -22.50 9.91
N PRO A 289 -3.81 -22.90 8.62
CA PRO A 289 -3.01 -24.07 8.25
C PRO A 289 -1.51 -23.90 8.47
N ARG A 290 -1.05 -22.63 8.50
CA ARG A 290 0.37 -22.26 8.68
C ARG A 290 0.64 -21.62 10.06
N CYS A 291 -0.39 -21.47 10.89
CA CYS A 291 -0.32 -20.77 12.16
C CYS A 291 0.12 -21.70 13.29
N PRO A 292 1.27 -21.48 13.95
CA PRO A 292 1.70 -22.31 15.08
C PRO A 292 0.81 -22.13 16.32
N LEU A 293 0.01 -21.05 16.37
CA LEU A 293 -0.88 -20.72 17.47
C LEU A 293 -2.36 -21.01 17.16
N ALA A 294 -2.64 -21.81 16.11
CA ALA A 294 -4.01 -22.08 15.69
C ALA A 294 -4.80 -22.82 16.77
N ILE A 295 -5.98 -22.30 17.10
CA ILE A 295 -6.97 -22.94 17.99
C ILE A 295 -8.15 -23.47 17.18
N ALA A 296 -9.03 -24.27 17.80
CA ALA A 296 -10.17 -24.88 17.12
C ALA A 296 -11.04 -23.85 16.38
N ARG A 297 -11.31 -22.71 17.02
CA ARG A 297 -12.09 -21.61 16.44
C ARG A 297 -11.48 -21.05 15.13
N CYS A 298 -10.15 -21.09 14.98
CA CYS A 298 -9.49 -20.64 13.75
C CYS A 298 -9.87 -21.44 12.51
N ARG A 299 -10.37 -22.68 12.68
CA ARG A 299 -10.76 -23.55 11.57
C ARG A 299 -12.16 -23.27 11.03
N THR A 300 -13.02 -22.66 11.85
CA THR A 300 -14.45 -22.45 11.56
C THR A 300 -14.79 -20.98 11.36
N ASP A 301 -14.21 -20.11 12.17
CA ASP A 301 -14.61 -18.71 12.24
C ASP A 301 -13.56 -17.81 11.58
N VAL A 302 -14.04 -16.90 10.72
CA VAL A 302 -13.20 -15.84 10.14
C VAL A 302 -13.00 -14.76 11.18
N PRO A 303 -11.75 -14.42 11.59
CA PRO A 303 -11.52 -13.34 12.54
C PRO A 303 -11.86 -11.99 11.93
N SER A 304 -12.59 -11.16 12.66
CA SER A 304 -12.83 -9.76 12.31
C SER A 304 -11.62 -8.91 12.62
N LEU A 305 -11.40 -7.84 11.85
CA LEU A 305 -10.36 -6.86 12.12
C LEU A 305 -10.80 -5.99 13.30
N LEU A 306 -10.19 -6.20 14.48
CA LEU A 306 -10.56 -5.55 15.74
C LEU A 306 -9.48 -4.58 16.19
N SER A 307 -9.90 -3.47 16.82
CA SER A 307 -8.97 -2.50 17.40
C SER A 307 -8.38 -3.01 18.71
N LEU A 308 -7.05 -2.91 18.81
CA LEU A 308 -6.30 -3.16 20.06
C LEU A 308 -5.99 -1.87 20.83
N GLY A 309 -6.52 -0.74 20.38
CA GLY A 309 -6.26 0.60 20.90
C GLY A 309 -5.28 1.38 20.02
N GLY A 310 -5.37 2.73 20.08
CA GLY A 310 -4.63 3.60 19.13
C GLY A 310 -5.05 3.33 17.69
N ASN A 311 -4.06 3.34 16.78
CA ASN A 311 -4.24 3.08 15.34
C ASN A 311 -4.06 1.59 14.97
N ARG A 312 -4.16 0.68 15.93
CA ARG A 312 -3.81 -0.71 15.73
C ARG A 312 -5.01 -1.60 15.57
N LEU A 313 -5.05 -2.35 14.48
CA LEU A 313 -6.10 -3.30 14.13
C LEU A 313 -5.50 -4.68 13.91
N VAL A 314 -6.16 -5.76 14.38
CA VAL A 314 -5.73 -7.14 14.14
C VAL A 314 -6.91 -8.07 13.91
N ALA A 315 -6.78 -8.97 12.93
CA ALA A 315 -7.73 -10.03 12.63
C ALA A 315 -7.20 -11.39 13.13
N CYS A 316 -7.16 -11.59 14.45
CA CYS A 316 -6.64 -12.80 15.06
C CYS A 316 -7.41 -13.18 16.32
N HIS A 317 -7.92 -14.42 16.39
CA HIS A 317 -8.65 -14.92 17.57
C HIS A 317 -7.77 -15.04 18.81
N VAL A 318 -6.46 -15.29 18.64
CA VAL A 318 -5.52 -15.45 19.76
C VAL A 318 -5.07 -14.10 20.29
N ALA A 319 -4.69 -13.16 19.41
CA ALA A 319 -4.28 -11.81 19.81
C ALA A 319 -5.43 -11.03 20.47
N ALA A 320 -6.65 -11.13 19.94
CA ALA A 320 -7.83 -10.47 20.50
C ALA A 320 -8.21 -11.03 21.89
N GLY A 321 -7.92 -12.32 22.17
CA GLY A 321 -8.15 -12.95 23.49
C GLY A 321 -7.09 -12.59 24.53
N SER A 322 -5.94 -12.09 24.13
CA SER A 322 -4.81 -11.72 25.01
C SER A 322 -4.86 -10.27 25.48
N SER A 323 -5.77 -9.45 24.92
CA SER A 323 -5.97 -8.06 25.37
C SER A 323 -6.79 -8.08 26.65
N PRO A 324 -6.28 -7.60 27.81
CA PRO A 324 -7.10 -7.45 28.99
C PRO A 324 -8.22 -6.46 28.64
N ALA A 325 -9.46 -6.94 28.70
CA ALA A 325 -10.62 -6.08 28.64
C ALA A 325 -10.43 -4.97 29.68
N ARG A 326 -10.16 -3.75 29.25
CA ARG A 326 -10.31 -2.58 30.10
C ARG A 326 -11.82 -2.43 30.34
N SER A 327 -12.30 -3.18 31.35
CA SER A 327 -13.61 -2.97 31.94
C SER A 327 -13.71 -1.48 32.31
N GLY A 328 -14.75 -0.84 31.79
CA GLY A 328 -15.02 0.56 32.06
C GLY A 328 -15.04 0.84 33.58
N ALA A 329 -14.11 1.64 34.02
CA ALA A 329 -14.24 2.36 35.27
C ALA A 329 -15.01 3.64 34.96
N SER A 330 -16.29 3.62 35.35
CA SER A 330 -17.14 4.80 35.42
C SER A 330 -16.48 5.87 36.28
N ALA A 331 -16.39 7.06 35.73
CA ALA A 331 -16.07 8.25 36.47
C ALA A 331 -17.24 8.57 37.45
N SER A 332 -16.99 8.47 38.75
CA SER A 332 -17.76 9.17 39.74
C SER A 332 -16.89 9.40 41.00
N GLY A 333 -16.69 10.65 41.37
CA GLY A 333 -16.00 11.00 42.59
C GLY A 333 -15.22 12.32 42.50
N ILE A 334 -15.96 13.41 42.31
CA ILE A 334 -15.50 14.77 42.68
C ILE A 334 -15.55 14.88 44.17
N ALA A 335 -14.48 15.26 44.84
CA ALA A 335 -14.52 15.93 46.12
C ALA A 335 -13.38 16.95 46.25
N PRO A 336 -13.64 18.11 46.88
CA PRO A 336 -12.82 19.31 46.70
C PRO A 336 -11.79 19.56 47.81
N ALA A 337 -10.85 20.37 47.45
CA ALA A 337 -10.10 21.37 48.22
C ALA A 337 -9.90 21.22 49.75
N HIS A 338 -8.65 21.31 50.16
CA HIS A 338 -8.30 22.14 51.30
C HIS A 338 -7.05 22.97 50.98
N ALA A 339 -7.28 24.27 51.07
CA ALA A 339 -6.26 25.30 51.15
C ALA A 339 -5.50 25.18 52.47
N VAL A 340 -4.21 25.40 52.47
CA VAL A 340 -3.47 25.84 53.62
C VAL A 340 -2.61 27.03 53.24
N GLU A 341 -2.92 28.12 53.83
CA GLU A 341 -2.19 29.39 53.87
C GLU A 341 -0.83 29.26 54.53
N GLY A 342 0.08 30.14 54.14
CA GLY A 342 0.86 30.94 55.09
C GLY A 342 2.31 30.53 55.31
N LEU A 343 3.21 31.35 54.90
CA LEU A 343 4.09 32.23 55.71
C LEU A 343 5.41 32.47 54.95
N SER A 344 5.57 33.73 54.60
CA SER A 344 6.88 34.37 54.44
C SER A 344 7.48 34.63 55.82
N PRO A 345 8.77 34.96 55.97
CA PRO A 345 9.41 36.14 55.39
C PRO A 345 10.50 35.86 54.38
#